data_20452d224ec75d8fff0572bea364ef97
#
_entry.id   20452d224ec75d8fff0572bea364ef97
#
_cell.length_a   1.000
_cell.length_b   1.000
_cell.length_c   1.000
_cell.angle_alpha   90.00
_cell.angle_beta   90.00
_cell.angle_gamma   90.00
#
_symmetry.space_group_name_H-M   'P 1'
#
loop_
_entity.id
_entity.type
_entity.pdbx_description
1 polymer ?
#
loop_
_entity_poly.entity_id
_entity_poly.type
_entity_poly.pdbx_seq_one_letter_code
_entity_poly.pdbx_strand_id
1 'polypeptide(L)'
;MLELKHIHKYYNPGTVNEMCLFEDFNLTVEQGDFVSVVGSNGSGKTSMLNILCGSIPVEAGQILMQGEDISHMKEYKRNWNIGRVYQNPALGTCPSMTILENMSLADNKGNFYGLGKGINKNRKSYYQELLSQLNLGLENKLNVKVGSLSGGQRQAMALLMSTMTPIDFLILDEHTVALDPK
;
A
#
# COMPACT_ATOMS: atom_id res chain seq x y z
N MET A 1 -12.41 8.66 -7.91
CA MET A 1 -11.92 10.04 -7.76
C MET A 1 -11.36 10.21 -6.35
N LEU A 2 -10.19 10.83 -6.22
CA LEU A 2 -9.55 11.20 -4.96
C LEU A 2 -9.32 12.72 -4.98
N GLU A 3 -9.69 13.40 -3.91
CA GLU A 3 -9.47 14.83 -3.78
C GLU A 3 -8.82 15.16 -2.44
N LEU A 4 -7.77 15.97 -2.47
CA LEU A 4 -7.20 16.64 -1.31
C LEU A 4 -7.57 18.11 -1.44
N LYS A 5 -8.21 18.67 -0.42
CA LYS A 5 -8.71 20.05 -0.42
C LYS A 5 -8.14 20.81 0.77
N HIS A 6 -7.43 21.89 0.49
CA HIS A 6 -6.89 22.80 1.50
C HIS A 6 -6.09 22.08 2.59
N ILE A 7 -5.22 21.13 2.18
CA ILE A 7 -4.43 20.34 3.14
C ILE A 7 -3.33 21.19 3.74
N HIS A 8 -3.31 21.23 5.07
CA HIS A 8 -2.25 21.81 5.88
C HIS A 8 -1.55 20.72 6.66
N LYS A 9 -0.21 20.70 6.57
CA LYS A 9 0.61 19.75 7.31
C LYS A 9 1.88 20.41 7.82
N TYR A 10 2.05 20.36 9.14
CA TYR A 10 3.24 20.85 9.83
C TYR A 10 3.90 19.73 10.61
N TYR A 11 5.22 19.77 10.68
CA TYR A 11 5.99 18.94 11.60
C TYR A 11 6.52 19.81 12.74
N ASN A 12 6.47 19.29 13.97
CA ASN A 12 6.92 19.97 15.19
C ASN A 12 6.31 21.38 15.38
N PRO A 13 4.97 21.55 15.26
CA PRO A 13 4.35 22.87 15.34
C PRO A 13 4.65 23.55 16.66
N GLY A 14 4.92 24.88 16.63
CA GLY A 14 5.23 25.69 17.79
C GLY A 14 6.63 25.51 18.37
N THR A 15 7.52 24.80 17.69
CA THR A 15 8.92 24.62 18.10
C THR A 15 9.89 25.32 17.14
N VAL A 16 11.16 25.47 17.55
CA VAL A 16 12.24 26.02 16.70
C VAL A 16 12.53 25.15 15.46
N ASN A 17 12.05 23.91 15.46
CA ASN A 17 12.19 22.96 14.36
C ASN A 17 10.87 22.77 13.59
N GLU A 18 9.95 23.73 13.68
CA GLU A 18 8.72 23.71 12.91
C GLU A 18 9.02 23.71 11.41
N MET A 19 8.41 22.80 10.70
CA MET A 19 8.52 22.71 9.25
C MET A 19 7.12 22.59 8.64
N CYS A 20 6.76 23.56 7.81
CA CYS A 20 5.57 23.48 6.98
C CYS A 20 5.86 22.53 5.81
N LEU A 21 5.12 21.42 5.74
CA LEU A 21 5.21 20.50 4.61
C LEU A 21 4.21 20.86 3.52
N PHE A 22 2.98 21.15 3.91
CA PHE A 22 1.90 21.57 3.01
C PHE A 22 1.17 22.77 3.61
N GLU A 23 0.98 23.78 2.78
CA GLU A 23 0.18 24.96 3.06
C GLU A 23 -0.82 25.13 1.92
N ASP A 24 -2.10 24.93 2.23
CA ASP A 24 -3.20 24.98 1.24
C ASP A 24 -2.99 24.06 0.02
N PHE A 25 -2.47 22.84 0.26
CA PHE A 25 -2.21 21.89 -0.81
C PHE A 25 -3.49 21.26 -1.34
N ASN A 26 -3.65 21.31 -2.66
CA ASN A 26 -4.80 20.77 -3.36
C ASN A 26 -4.34 19.78 -4.44
N LEU A 27 -5.03 18.64 -4.56
CA LEU A 27 -4.77 17.62 -5.57
C LEU A 27 -6.08 16.90 -5.91
N THR A 28 -6.35 16.75 -7.19
CA THR A 28 -7.46 15.89 -7.67
C THR A 28 -6.89 14.81 -8.58
N VAL A 29 -7.35 13.57 -8.38
CA VAL A 29 -7.01 12.43 -9.21
C VAL A 29 -8.30 11.76 -9.64
N GLU A 30 -8.56 11.74 -10.93
CA GLU A 30 -9.77 11.17 -11.50
C GLU A 30 -9.68 9.63 -11.60
N GLN A 31 -10.80 9.00 -11.89
CA GLN A 31 -10.83 7.57 -12.13
C GLN A 31 -10.11 7.24 -13.44
N GLY A 32 -9.14 6.33 -13.35
CA GLY A 32 -8.34 5.89 -14.48
C GLY A 32 -7.07 6.71 -14.70
N ASP A 33 -6.84 7.76 -13.91
CA ASP A 33 -5.60 8.53 -13.99
C ASP A 33 -4.39 7.71 -13.51
N PHE A 34 -3.26 7.95 -14.15
CA PHE A 34 -1.94 7.56 -13.68
C PHE A 34 -1.14 8.82 -13.34
N VAL A 35 -0.93 9.05 -12.04
CA VAL A 35 -0.26 10.25 -11.53
C VAL A 35 1.14 9.89 -11.03
N SER A 36 2.15 10.58 -11.57
CA SER A 36 3.54 10.47 -11.10
C SER A 36 3.90 11.68 -10.24
N VAL A 37 4.36 11.40 -9.00
CA VAL A 37 4.81 12.44 -8.08
C VAL A 37 6.33 12.53 -8.13
N VAL A 38 6.84 13.63 -8.63
CA VAL A 38 8.27 13.89 -8.82
C VAL A 38 8.74 14.99 -7.87
N GLY A 39 9.94 14.86 -7.35
CA GLY A 39 10.56 15.86 -6.47
C GLY A 39 11.84 15.33 -5.83
N SER A 40 12.64 16.22 -5.28
CA SER A 40 13.89 15.90 -4.58
C SER A 40 13.66 15.05 -3.32
N ASN A 41 14.72 14.46 -2.79
CA ASN A 41 14.65 13.77 -1.49
C ASN A 41 14.28 14.80 -0.41
N GLY A 42 13.36 14.43 0.48
CA GLY A 42 12.83 15.32 1.52
C GLY A 42 11.71 16.27 1.05
N SER A 43 11.29 16.25 -0.22
CA SER A 43 10.19 17.12 -0.70
C SER A 43 8.77 16.71 -0.22
N GLY A 44 8.65 15.69 0.62
CA GLY A 44 7.37 15.28 1.17
C GLY A 44 6.58 14.22 0.39
N LYS A 45 7.15 13.61 -0.67
CA LYS A 45 6.47 12.58 -1.48
C LYS A 45 5.89 11.45 -0.61
N THR A 46 6.74 10.79 0.17
CA THR A 46 6.32 9.70 1.07
C THR A 46 5.36 10.19 2.16
N SER A 47 5.54 11.43 2.65
CA SER A 47 4.60 12.03 3.61
C SER A 47 3.22 12.22 3.01
N MET A 48 3.11 12.66 1.76
CA MET A 48 1.84 12.77 1.04
C MET A 48 1.17 11.39 0.92
N LEU A 49 1.91 10.36 0.51
CA LEU A 49 1.38 9.00 0.42
C LEU A 49 0.92 8.47 1.80
N ASN A 50 1.65 8.79 2.87
CA ASN A 50 1.26 8.45 4.23
C ASN A 50 0.01 9.19 4.70
N ILE A 51 -0.18 10.45 4.31
CA ILE A 51 -1.40 11.22 4.57
C ILE A 51 -2.60 10.57 3.88
N LEU A 52 -2.46 10.17 2.61
CA LEU A 52 -3.50 9.46 1.86
C LEU A 52 -3.90 8.14 2.54
N CYS A 53 -2.91 7.35 2.96
CA CYS A 53 -3.16 6.10 3.67
C CYS A 53 -3.71 6.29 5.09
N GLY A 54 -3.59 7.50 5.68
CA GLY A 54 -4.04 7.79 7.04
C GLY A 54 -3.04 7.45 8.14
N SER A 55 -1.78 7.13 7.78
CA SER A 55 -0.69 6.92 8.74
C SER A 55 -0.20 8.23 9.35
N ILE A 56 -0.38 9.34 8.63
CA ILE A 56 -0.05 10.70 9.10
C ILE A 56 -1.33 11.54 9.05
N PRO A 57 -1.76 12.13 10.18
CA PRO A 57 -2.89 13.05 10.19
C PRO A 57 -2.51 14.40 9.60
N VAL A 58 -3.50 15.14 9.13
CA VAL A 58 -3.39 16.54 8.70
C VAL A 58 -3.92 17.48 9.78
N GLU A 59 -3.42 18.70 9.84
CA GLU A 59 -3.88 19.72 10.80
C GLU A 59 -5.16 20.39 10.32
N ALA A 60 -5.34 20.54 8.98
CA ALA A 60 -6.56 21.07 8.36
C ALA A 60 -6.72 20.56 6.94
N GLY A 61 -7.91 20.74 6.38
CA GLY A 61 -8.27 20.31 5.05
C GLY A 61 -9.13 19.05 5.04
N GLN A 62 -9.47 18.59 3.84
CA GLN A 62 -10.30 17.40 3.61
C GLN A 62 -9.66 16.45 2.62
N ILE A 63 -9.83 15.15 2.87
CA ILE A 63 -9.44 14.07 1.97
C ILE A 63 -10.73 13.34 1.59
N LEU A 64 -11.13 13.45 0.33
CA LEU A 64 -12.33 12.79 -0.18
C LEU A 64 -11.94 11.63 -1.10
N MET A 65 -12.50 10.47 -0.88
CA MET A 65 -12.36 9.31 -1.76
C MET A 65 -13.74 8.84 -2.21
N GLN A 66 -13.97 8.82 -3.52
CA GLN A 66 -15.30 8.55 -4.12
C GLN A 66 -16.42 9.44 -3.55
N GLY A 67 -16.09 10.69 -3.16
CA GLY A 67 -17.01 11.65 -2.55
C GLY A 67 -17.20 11.47 -1.04
N GLU A 68 -16.66 10.43 -0.43
CA GLU A 68 -16.71 10.21 1.01
C GLU A 68 -15.52 10.89 1.70
N ASP A 69 -15.78 11.63 2.79
CA ASP A 69 -14.72 12.25 3.60
C ASP A 69 -14.04 11.19 4.46
N ILE A 70 -12.77 10.92 4.14
CA ILE A 70 -11.93 9.97 4.85
C ILE A 70 -10.89 10.64 5.76
N SER A 71 -10.93 11.97 5.94
CA SER A 71 -9.90 12.75 6.64
C SER A 71 -9.60 12.23 8.05
N HIS A 72 -10.63 11.76 8.76
CA HIS A 72 -10.52 11.21 10.12
C HIS A 72 -10.71 9.70 10.19
N MET A 73 -10.80 9.03 9.04
CA MET A 73 -10.92 7.57 8.99
C MET A 73 -9.60 6.92 9.42
N LYS A 74 -9.68 5.89 10.26
CA LYS A 74 -8.50 5.13 10.73
C LYS A 74 -7.78 4.47 9.56
N GLU A 75 -6.45 4.43 9.60
CA GLU A 75 -5.58 3.87 8.57
C GLU A 75 -6.04 2.50 8.06
N TYR A 76 -6.33 1.54 8.95
CA TYR A 76 -6.74 0.21 8.54
C TYR A 76 -8.03 0.18 7.71
N LYS A 77 -8.98 1.12 7.98
CA LYS A 77 -10.22 1.23 7.21
C LYS A 77 -9.99 1.85 5.83
N ARG A 78 -9.15 2.92 5.73
CA ARG A 78 -8.75 3.48 4.44
C ARG A 78 -8.07 2.43 3.56
N ASN A 79 -7.20 1.65 4.17
CA ASN A 79 -6.44 0.62 3.47
C ASN A 79 -7.28 -0.56 2.98
N TRP A 80 -8.57 -0.66 3.32
CA TRP A 80 -9.44 -1.63 2.67
C TRP A 80 -9.58 -1.37 1.18
N ASN A 81 -9.69 -0.11 0.77
CA ASN A 81 -9.89 0.32 -0.61
C ASN A 81 -8.60 0.85 -1.27
N ILE A 82 -7.50 0.95 -0.52
CA ILE A 82 -6.20 1.37 -1.04
C ILE A 82 -5.24 0.19 -1.08
N GLY A 83 -4.69 -0.10 -2.26
CA GLY A 83 -3.51 -0.95 -2.42
C GLY A 83 -2.26 -0.13 -2.21
N ARG A 84 -1.29 -0.62 -1.43
CA ARG A 84 0.00 0.05 -1.25
C ARG A 84 1.16 -0.89 -1.45
N VAL A 85 2.09 -0.48 -2.30
CA VAL A 85 3.40 -1.11 -2.47
C VAL A 85 4.46 -0.19 -1.89
N TYR A 86 5.18 -0.68 -0.89
CA TYR A 86 6.20 0.08 -0.18
C TYR A 86 7.55 -0.01 -0.92
N GLN A 87 8.38 1.01 -0.79
CA GLN A 87 9.76 1.01 -1.24
C GLN A 87 10.54 -0.21 -0.69
N ASN A 88 10.38 -0.49 0.61
CA ASN A 88 10.90 -1.72 1.21
C ASN A 88 9.82 -2.81 1.19
N PRO A 89 9.99 -3.88 0.38
CA PRO A 89 9.00 -4.95 0.27
C PRO A 89 8.75 -5.71 1.58
N ALA A 90 9.64 -5.61 2.56
CA ALA A 90 9.42 -6.20 3.88
C ALA A 90 8.26 -5.56 4.65
N LEU A 91 7.90 -4.31 4.33
CA LEU A 91 6.76 -3.62 4.95
C LEU A 91 5.41 -4.08 4.37
N GLY A 92 5.39 -4.58 3.14
CA GLY A 92 4.19 -5.11 2.48
C GLY A 92 4.00 -6.62 2.64
N THR A 93 4.92 -7.32 3.34
CA THR A 93 4.89 -8.77 3.51
C THR A 93 5.26 -9.16 4.94
N CYS A 94 4.91 -10.38 5.34
CA CYS A 94 5.38 -10.97 6.60
C CYS A 94 6.50 -11.99 6.33
N PRO A 95 7.80 -11.63 6.51
CA PRO A 95 8.92 -12.49 6.12
C PRO A 95 9.00 -13.82 6.87
N SER A 96 8.49 -13.88 8.09
CA SER A 96 8.47 -15.11 8.92
C SER A 96 7.41 -16.13 8.48
N MET A 97 6.41 -15.68 7.71
CA MET A 97 5.30 -16.49 7.20
C MET A 97 5.61 -17.02 5.79
N THR A 98 4.95 -18.11 5.42
CA THR A 98 5.02 -18.70 4.08
C THR A 98 4.31 -17.83 3.04
N ILE A 99 4.56 -18.10 1.76
CA ILE A 99 3.83 -17.47 0.65
C ILE A 99 2.32 -17.71 0.81
N LEU A 100 1.92 -18.96 1.11
CA LEU A 100 0.50 -19.31 1.30
C LEU A 100 -0.16 -18.49 2.41
N GLU A 101 0.53 -18.30 3.53
CA GLU A 101 0.03 -17.52 4.67
C GLU A 101 -0.10 -16.03 4.30
N ASN A 102 0.91 -15.46 3.66
CA ASN A 102 0.87 -14.07 3.20
C ASN A 102 -0.28 -13.83 2.20
N MET A 103 -0.44 -14.71 1.19
CA MET A 103 -1.53 -14.64 0.22
C MET A 103 -2.90 -14.76 0.90
N SER A 104 -3.04 -15.66 1.88
CA SER A 104 -4.29 -15.83 2.62
C SER A 104 -4.64 -14.59 3.46
N LEU A 105 -3.65 -13.90 4.02
CA LEU A 105 -3.86 -12.64 4.74
C LEU A 105 -4.33 -11.54 3.79
N ALA A 106 -3.67 -11.40 2.63
CA ALA A 106 -4.03 -10.40 1.64
C ALA A 106 -5.44 -10.61 1.07
N ASP A 107 -5.80 -11.87 0.78
CA ASP A 107 -7.12 -12.26 0.27
C ASP A 107 -8.26 -12.02 1.28
N ASN A 108 -7.94 -12.00 2.58
CA ASN A 108 -8.92 -11.72 3.64
C ASN A 108 -9.00 -10.23 4.01
N LYS A 109 -8.35 -9.36 3.29
CA LYS A 109 -8.36 -7.91 3.52
C LYS A 109 -9.80 -7.37 3.58
N GLY A 110 -10.10 -6.58 4.61
CA GLY A 110 -11.44 -6.02 4.81
C GLY A 110 -12.47 -6.98 5.42
N ASN A 111 -12.15 -8.27 5.56
CA ASN A 111 -13.06 -9.26 6.13
C ASN A 111 -12.74 -9.53 7.61
N PHE A 112 -13.75 -10.02 8.33
CA PHE A 112 -13.60 -10.40 9.73
C PHE A 112 -12.87 -11.75 9.85
N TYR A 113 -11.87 -11.80 10.72
CA TYR A 113 -11.22 -13.04 11.12
C TYR A 113 -12.03 -13.69 12.25
N GLY A 114 -12.71 -14.79 11.94
CA GLY A 114 -13.34 -15.63 12.97
C GLY A 114 -12.30 -16.42 13.77
N LEU A 115 -12.76 -17.37 14.60
CA LEU A 115 -11.90 -18.28 15.39
C LEU A 115 -11.26 -19.40 14.54
N GLY A 116 -11.44 -19.37 13.23
CA GLY A 116 -10.89 -20.34 12.29
C GLY A 116 -9.39 -20.13 12.00
N LYS A 117 -8.82 -21.08 11.25
CA LYS A 117 -7.44 -20.96 10.75
C LYS A 117 -7.36 -19.83 9.73
N GLY A 118 -6.40 -18.90 9.89
CA GLY A 118 -6.18 -17.78 8.98
C GLY A 118 -5.71 -18.16 7.55
N ILE A 119 -5.49 -19.47 7.30
CA ILE A 119 -5.07 -19.97 5.99
C ILE A 119 -6.28 -20.52 5.24
N ASN A 120 -6.57 -19.97 4.08
CA ASN A 120 -7.60 -20.48 3.18
C ASN A 120 -7.04 -21.55 2.24
N LYS A 121 -7.04 -22.81 2.70
CA LYS A 121 -6.53 -23.94 1.90
C LYS A 121 -7.34 -24.20 0.61
N ASN A 122 -8.62 -23.85 0.60
CA ASN A 122 -9.50 -24.07 -0.55
C ASN A 122 -9.16 -23.12 -1.71
N ARG A 123 -8.45 -22.02 -1.45
CA ARG A 123 -8.03 -21.06 -2.48
C ARG A 123 -6.57 -21.26 -2.95
N LYS A 124 -5.95 -22.37 -2.54
CA LYS A 124 -4.55 -22.67 -2.92
C LYS A 124 -4.32 -22.63 -4.42
N SER A 125 -5.19 -23.24 -5.21
CA SER A 125 -5.08 -23.25 -6.68
C SER A 125 -5.20 -21.84 -7.26
N TYR A 126 -6.09 -21.01 -6.74
CA TYR A 126 -6.22 -19.62 -7.11
C TYR A 126 -4.95 -18.82 -6.84
N TYR A 127 -4.31 -19.01 -5.67
CA TYR A 127 -3.04 -18.34 -5.37
C TYR A 127 -1.91 -18.83 -6.28
N GLN A 128 -1.89 -20.10 -6.66
CA GLN A 128 -0.93 -20.63 -7.61
C GLN A 128 -1.10 -20.00 -9.00
N GLU A 129 -2.34 -19.87 -9.46
CA GLU A 129 -2.66 -19.19 -10.71
C GLU A 129 -2.19 -17.73 -10.71
N LEU A 130 -2.52 -16.96 -9.67
CA LEU A 130 -2.07 -15.57 -9.55
C LEU A 130 -0.53 -15.47 -9.55
N LEU A 131 0.15 -16.30 -8.77
CA LEU A 131 1.61 -16.30 -8.66
C LEU A 131 2.28 -16.72 -9.97
N SER A 132 1.66 -17.58 -10.77
CA SER A 132 2.19 -18.01 -12.06
C SER A 132 2.29 -16.86 -13.07
N GLN A 133 1.41 -15.87 -12.97
CA GLN A 133 1.44 -14.66 -13.81
C GLN A 133 2.73 -13.84 -13.64
N LEU A 134 3.38 -13.95 -12.49
CA LEU A 134 4.65 -13.28 -12.24
C LEU A 134 5.84 -13.91 -12.99
N ASN A 135 5.72 -15.13 -13.47
CA ASN A 135 6.80 -15.90 -14.14
C ASN A 135 8.09 -16.02 -13.30
N LEU A 136 7.96 -16.12 -11.95
CA LEU A 136 9.07 -16.19 -11.01
C LEU A 136 9.19 -17.54 -10.29
N GLY A 137 8.37 -18.54 -10.68
CA GLY A 137 8.34 -19.88 -10.10
C GLY A 137 7.80 -19.93 -8.65
N LEU A 138 7.09 -18.88 -8.21
CA LEU A 138 6.56 -18.77 -6.85
C LEU A 138 5.35 -19.68 -6.63
N GLU A 139 4.61 -20.01 -7.67
CA GLU A 139 3.45 -20.92 -7.65
C GLU A 139 3.80 -22.31 -7.11
N ASN A 140 5.06 -22.73 -7.28
CA ASN A 140 5.57 -24.00 -6.78
C ASN A 140 6.16 -23.93 -5.36
N LYS A 141 6.20 -22.73 -4.77
CA LYS A 141 6.90 -22.44 -3.50
C LYS A 141 5.99 -21.99 -2.38
N LEU A 142 4.71 -22.33 -2.40
CA LEU A 142 3.70 -21.83 -1.45
C LEU A 142 4.07 -22.04 0.03
N ASN A 143 4.83 -23.09 0.36
CA ASN A 143 5.25 -23.42 1.72
C ASN A 143 6.61 -22.80 2.10
N VAL A 144 7.23 -22.04 1.19
CA VAL A 144 8.52 -21.37 1.45
C VAL A 144 8.25 -20.05 2.19
N LYS A 145 9.07 -19.72 3.18
CA LYS A 145 8.98 -18.45 3.90
C LYS A 145 9.35 -17.28 2.98
N VAL A 146 8.57 -16.20 3.05
CA VAL A 146 8.78 -15.00 2.23
C VAL A 146 10.14 -14.35 2.50
N GLY A 147 10.66 -14.48 3.72
CA GLY A 147 11.99 -13.99 4.08
C GLY A 147 13.15 -14.58 3.27
N SER A 148 12.97 -15.80 2.69
CA SER A 148 13.99 -16.45 1.84
C SER A 148 13.90 -16.10 0.37
N LEU A 149 12.92 -15.31 -0.05
CA LEU A 149 12.76 -14.83 -1.42
C LEU A 149 13.78 -13.74 -1.74
N SER A 150 14.18 -13.63 -3.01
CA SER A 150 14.96 -12.47 -3.48
C SER A 150 14.17 -11.17 -3.35
N GLY A 151 14.87 -10.02 -3.37
CA GLY A 151 14.23 -8.69 -3.31
C GLY A 151 13.16 -8.52 -4.38
N GLY A 152 13.49 -8.83 -5.64
CA GLY A 152 12.56 -8.73 -6.77
C GLY A 152 11.35 -9.68 -6.64
N GLN A 153 11.57 -10.95 -6.22
CA GLN A 153 10.47 -11.88 -5.96
C GLN A 153 9.52 -11.37 -4.88
N ARG A 154 10.07 -10.81 -3.81
CA ARG A 154 9.27 -10.25 -2.71
C ARG A 154 8.51 -9.01 -3.15
N GLN A 155 9.12 -8.15 -3.96
CA GLN A 155 8.49 -6.94 -4.51
C GLN A 155 7.33 -7.31 -5.45
N ALA A 156 7.54 -8.23 -6.37
CA ALA A 156 6.49 -8.70 -7.28
C ALA A 156 5.32 -9.34 -6.51
N MET A 157 5.62 -10.13 -5.48
CA MET A 157 4.60 -10.71 -4.60
C MET A 157 3.84 -9.63 -3.82
N ALA A 158 4.52 -8.60 -3.29
CA ALA A 158 3.89 -7.50 -2.57
C ALA A 158 2.93 -6.72 -3.49
N LEU A 159 3.32 -6.47 -4.74
CA LEU A 159 2.46 -5.85 -5.75
C LEU A 159 1.22 -6.71 -6.01
N LEU A 160 1.39 -8.00 -6.26
CA LEU A 160 0.28 -8.93 -6.46
C LEU A 160 -0.68 -8.91 -5.27
N MET A 161 -0.17 -9.02 -4.05
CA MET A 161 -0.96 -9.00 -2.83
C MET A 161 -1.74 -7.70 -2.65
N SER A 162 -1.18 -6.56 -3.04
CA SER A 162 -1.84 -5.25 -2.93
C SER A 162 -3.05 -5.09 -3.84
N THR A 163 -3.15 -5.92 -4.89
CA THR A 163 -4.20 -5.88 -5.91
C THR A 163 -5.12 -7.11 -5.91
N MET A 164 -4.95 -8.05 -4.97
CA MET A 164 -5.76 -9.28 -4.89
C MET A 164 -7.23 -9.04 -4.55
N THR A 165 -7.52 -7.99 -3.82
CA THR A 165 -8.87 -7.56 -3.49
C THR A 165 -9.23 -6.31 -4.28
N PRO A 166 -10.52 -6.04 -4.53
CA PRO A 166 -10.93 -4.79 -5.18
C PRO A 166 -10.38 -3.58 -4.42
N ILE A 167 -9.75 -2.68 -5.17
CA ILE A 167 -9.22 -1.41 -4.64
C ILE A 167 -9.67 -0.26 -5.54
N ASP A 168 -9.87 0.91 -4.93
CA ASP A 168 -10.17 2.16 -5.65
C ASP A 168 -8.88 2.87 -6.08
N PHE A 169 -7.80 2.67 -5.32
CA PHE A 169 -6.53 3.35 -5.48
C PHE A 169 -5.34 2.41 -5.28
N LEU A 170 -4.34 2.52 -6.16
CA LEU A 170 -3.05 1.85 -5.99
C LEU A 170 -1.95 2.90 -5.79
N ILE A 171 -1.24 2.81 -4.68
CA ILE A 171 -0.10 3.66 -4.35
C ILE A 171 1.18 2.86 -4.52
N LEU A 172 2.10 3.38 -5.34
CA LEU A 172 3.41 2.79 -5.62
C LEU A 172 4.50 3.73 -5.10
N ASP A 173 5.18 3.35 -4.01
CA ASP A 173 6.23 4.16 -3.39
C ASP A 173 7.60 3.62 -3.83
N GLU A 174 8.25 4.27 -4.81
CA GLU A 174 9.58 3.93 -5.37
C GLU A 174 9.78 2.42 -5.68
N HIS A 175 8.75 1.76 -6.18
CA HIS A 175 8.68 0.30 -6.34
C HIS A 175 9.68 -0.28 -7.36
N THR A 176 10.30 0.54 -8.19
CA THR A 176 11.20 0.09 -9.27
C THR A 176 12.65 -0.11 -8.85
N VAL A 177 13.05 0.37 -7.66
CA VAL A 177 14.45 0.31 -7.19
C VAL A 177 14.95 -1.13 -6.98
N ALA A 178 14.06 -2.09 -6.78
CA ALA A 178 14.39 -3.50 -6.56
C ALA A 178 14.27 -4.38 -7.80
N LEU A 179 13.86 -3.83 -8.93
CA LEU A 179 13.73 -4.55 -10.19
C LEU A 179 14.97 -4.24 -11.05
N ASP A 180 15.94 -5.18 -11.10
CA ASP A 180 17.05 -5.09 -12.05
C ASP A 180 16.49 -5.06 -13.47
N PRO A 181 16.85 -4.05 -14.29
CA PRO A 181 16.51 -4.08 -15.70
C PRO A 181 17.30 -5.24 -16.36
N LYS A 182 16.57 -6.22 -16.86
CA LYS A 182 17.15 -7.22 -17.78
C LYS A 182 17.14 -6.67 -19.19
#